data_0a10178d8bd4f44e25bb17e475960a47
#
_entry.id   0a10178d8bd4f44e25bb17e475960a47
#
_cell.length_a   1.000
_cell.length_b   1.000
_cell.length_c   1.000
_cell.angle_alpha   90.00
_cell.angle_beta   90.00
_cell.angle_gamma   90.00
#
_symmetry.space_group_name_H-M   'P 1'
#
loop_
_entity.id
_entity.type
_entity.pdbx_description
1 polymer ?
#
loop_
_entity_poly.entity_id
_entity_poly.type
_entity_poly.pdbx_seq_one_letter_code
_entity_poly.pdbx_strand_id
1 'polypeptide(L)'
;MNKIANMVDTNSAAADAALAVWLEMWNTDSEIARRICSDDFRIHFLNPDQDGSNPGDDVLGAESFARFLDSYREQHPDAVFSEVTRAVDGAHGRMLWNVQFGKVAAGGIDVFDFTEGGLIREVWSVAGTRAHLT
;
A
#
# COMPACT_ATOMS: atom_id res chain seq x y z
N MET A 1 5.84 8.28 30.99
CA MET A 1 6.53 9.07 29.95
C MET A 1 7.27 8.16 28.99
N ASN A 2 8.30 7.47 29.47
CA ASN A 2 9.08 6.58 28.62
C ASN A 2 8.26 5.47 27.98
N LYS A 3 7.25 4.96 28.71
CA LYS A 3 6.39 3.89 28.24
C LYS A 3 5.55 4.31 27.01
N ILE A 4 5.05 5.54 27.02
CA ILE A 4 4.27 6.10 25.91
C ILE A 4 5.20 6.33 24.70
N ALA A 5 6.36 6.90 24.91
CA ALA A 5 7.35 7.11 23.86
C ALA A 5 7.77 5.80 23.21
N ASN A 6 8.04 4.76 24.04
CA ASN A 6 8.42 3.45 23.54
C ASN A 6 7.30 2.79 22.74
N MET A 7 6.04 2.95 23.15
CA MET A 7 4.89 2.44 22.41
C MET A 7 4.75 3.11 21.05
N VAL A 8 4.93 4.44 21.00
CA VAL A 8 4.88 5.20 19.74
C VAL A 8 6.01 4.75 18.82
N ASP A 9 7.24 4.62 19.35
CA ASP A 9 8.39 4.18 18.58
C ASP A 9 8.20 2.75 18.05
N THR A 10 7.70 1.84 18.91
CA THR A 10 7.42 0.46 18.50
C THR A 10 6.36 0.41 17.40
N ASN A 11 5.30 1.21 17.54
CA ASN A 11 4.23 1.28 16.57
C ASN A 11 4.76 1.82 15.23
N SER A 12 5.54 2.90 15.29
CA SER A 12 6.12 3.49 14.08
C SER A 12 7.12 2.55 13.41
N ALA A 13 7.91 1.82 14.19
CA ALA A 13 8.87 0.85 13.65
C ALA A 13 8.15 -0.31 12.95
N ALA A 14 7.08 -0.84 13.56
CA ALA A 14 6.30 -1.90 12.95
C ALA A 14 5.59 -1.41 11.68
N ALA A 15 5.03 -0.21 11.72
CA ALA A 15 4.38 0.40 10.57
C ALA A 15 5.37 0.64 9.43
N ASP A 16 6.56 1.16 9.73
CA ASP A 16 7.60 1.37 8.73
C ASP A 16 8.06 0.04 8.11
N ALA A 17 8.19 -1.00 8.93
CA ALA A 17 8.54 -2.33 8.44
C ALA A 17 7.47 -2.88 7.49
N ALA A 18 6.19 -2.61 7.76
CA ALA A 18 5.10 -3.00 6.86
C ALA A 18 5.21 -2.25 5.52
N LEU A 19 5.48 -0.94 5.56
CA LEU A 19 5.66 -0.17 4.33
C LEU A 19 6.89 -0.61 3.55
N ALA A 20 7.94 -1.07 4.22
CA ALA A 20 9.16 -1.53 3.57
C ALA A 20 8.92 -2.69 2.61
N VAL A 21 7.87 -3.49 2.83
CA VAL A 21 7.51 -4.63 1.96
C VAL A 21 6.22 -4.42 1.18
N TRP A 22 5.63 -3.23 1.26
CA TRP A 22 4.35 -2.92 0.61
C TRP A 22 4.44 -3.10 -0.92
N LEU A 23 5.46 -2.56 -1.56
CA LEU A 23 5.60 -2.66 -3.01
C LEU A 23 6.09 -4.04 -3.46
N GLU A 24 6.89 -4.74 -2.64
CA GLU A 24 7.22 -6.14 -2.91
C GLU A 24 5.95 -6.98 -3.02
N MET A 25 4.99 -6.72 -2.15
CA MET A 25 3.69 -7.37 -2.18
C MET A 25 2.97 -7.15 -3.51
N TRP A 26 2.95 -5.91 -3.99
CA TRP A 26 2.35 -5.57 -5.29
C TRP A 26 3.11 -6.21 -6.45
N ASN A 27 4.44 -6.28 -6.34
CA ASN A 27 5.28 -6.78 -7.43
C ASN A 27 5.32 -8.29 -7.52
N THR A 28 5.43 -9.00 -6.40
CA THR A 28 5.80 -10.41 -6.44
C THR A 28 5.09 -11.33 -5.46
N ASP A 29 4.54 -10.83 -4.33
CA ASP A 29 4.14 -11.74 -3.24
C ASP A 29 2.91 -11.25 -2.49
N SER A 30 1.74 -11.69 -2.96
CA SER A 30 0.46 -11.33 -2.33
C SER A 30 0.33 -11.88 -0.90
N GLU A 31 1.10 -12.91 -0.53
CA GLU A 31 1.07 -13.47 0.83
C GLU A 31 1.52 -12.46 1.88
N ILE A 32 2.31 -11.46 1.48
CA ILE A 32 2.73 -10.39 2.39
C ILE A 32 1.50 -9.68 2.98
N ALA A 33 0.41 -9.56 2.22
CA ALA A 33 -0.82 -8.91 2.69
C ALA A 33 -1.34 -9.53 3.99
N ARG A 34 -1.23 -10.86 4.13
CA ARG A 34 -1.70 -11.57 5.32
C ARG A 34 -0.90 -11.23 6.56
N ARG A 35 0.34 -10.76 6.39
CA ARG A 35 1.23 -10.42 7.52
C ARG A 35 1.17 -8.95 7.91
N ILE A 36 0.94 -8.05 6.92
CA ILE A 36 1.05 -6.61 7.18
C ILE A 36 -0.29 -5.88 7.21
N CYS A 37 -1.38 -6.51 6.76
CA CYS A 37 -2.71 -5.89 6.73
C CYS A 37 -3.59 -6.44 7.85
N SER A 38 -4.46 -5.58 8.39
CA SER A 38 -5.37 -5.96 9.47
C SER A 38 -6.59 -6.73 8.94
N ASP A 39 -7.34 -7.34 9.87
CA ASP A 39 -8.55 -8.10 9.53
C ASP A 39 -9.67 -7.20 8.98
N ASP A 40 -9.64 -5.92 9.28
CA ASP A 40 -10.60 -4.93 8.80
C ASP A 40 -10.02 -4.02 7.72
N PHE A 41 -8.95 -4.44 7.06
CA PHE A 41 -8.26 -3.67 6.03
C PHE A 41 -9.21 -3.20 4.93
N ARG A 42 -9.05 -1.94 4.51
CA ARG A 42 -9.76 -1.35 3.37
C ARG A 42 -8.77 -0.57 2.51
N ILE A 43 -9.04 -0.55 1.21
CA ILE A 43 -8.25 0.27 0.28
C ILE A 43 -9.18 1.06 -0.63
N HIS A 44 -8.86 2.33 -0.84
CA HIS A 44 -9.62 3.26 -1.67
C HIS A 44 -8.74 3.72 -2.82
N PHE A 45 -9.05 3.25 -4.02
CA PHE A 45 -8.41 3.73 -5.24
C PHE A 45 -9.22 4.92 -5.76
N LEU A 46 -8.58 6.08 -5.85
CA LEU A 46 -9.24 7.31 -6.29
C LEU A 46 -9.34 7.39 -7.82
N ASN A 47 -8.63 6.51 -8.53
CA ASN A 47 -8.73 6.38 -9.97
C ASN A 47 -9.65 5.20 -10.29
N PRO A 48 -10.82 5.42 -10.90
CA PRO A 48 -11.66 4.29 -11.33
C PRO A 48 -11.00 3.55 -12.50
N ASP A 49 -11.39 2.31 -12.71
CA ASP A 49 -11.00 1.55 -13.89
C ASP A 49 -11.59 2.19 -15.16
N GLN A 50 -11.09 1.77 -16.32
CA GLN A 50 -11.51 2.34 -17.60
C GLN A 50 -13.01 2.21 -17.84
N ASP A 51 -13.65 1.16 -17.30
CA ASP A 51 -15.09 0.95 -17.41
C ASP A 51 -15.88 1.70 -16.32
N GLY A 52 -15.21 2.51 -15.50
CA GLY A 52 -15.82 3.27 -14.41
C GLY A 52 -16.01 2.48 -13.12
N SER A 53 -15.60 1.22 -13.09
CA SER A 53 -15.72 0.39 -11.89
C SER A 53 -14.61 0.68 -10.88
N ASN A 54 -14.82 0.27 -9.64
CA ASN A 54 -13.87 0.42 -8.55
C ASN A 54 -13.79 -0.90 -7.77
N PRO A 55 -13.12 -1.92 -8.32
CA PRO A 55 -13.09 -3.24 -7.69
C PRO A 55 -12.42 -3.24 -6.33
N GLY A 56 -11.55 -2.27 -6.04
CA GLY A 56 -10.96 -2.12 -4.71
C GLY A 56 -11.97 -1.87 -3.61
N ASP A 57 -13.14 -1.31 -3.94
CA ASP A 57 -14.18 -1.04 -2.94
C ASP A 57 -14.76 -2.31 -2.31
N ASP A 58 -14.60 -3.46 -2.96
CA ASP A 58 -15.05 -4.76 -2.44
C ASP A 58 -14.02 -5.44 -1.55
N VAL A 59 -12.82 -4.89 -1.44
CA VAL A 59 -11.77 -5.46 -0.60
C VAL A 59 -12.08 -5.17 0.86
N LEU A 60 -12.16 -6.24 1.66
CA LEU A 60 -12.33 -6.14 3.12
C LEU A 60 -11.45 -7.21 3.77
N GLY A 61 -10.44 -6.76 4.49
CA GLY A 61 -9.52 -7.63 5.22
C GLY A 61 -8.33 -8.09 4.38
N ALA A 62 -7.32 -8.60 5.09
CA ALA A 62 -6.06 -9.03 4.48
C ALA A 62 -6.25 -10.15 3.47
N GLU A 63 -7.11 -11.11 3.76
CA GLU A 63 -7.37 -12.25 2.89
C GLU A 63 -7.97 -11.82 1.55
N SER A 64 -8.99 -10.96 1.61
CA SER A 64 -9.64 -10.38 0.43
C SER A 64 -8.63 -9.59 -0.40
N PHE A 65 -7.75 -8.85 0.28
CA PHE A 65 -6.73 -8.05 -0.41
C PHE A 65 -5.70 -8.95 -1.11
N ALA A 66 -5.28 -10.05 -0.48
CA ALA A 66 -4.35 -10.99 -1.12
C ALA A 66 -4.93 -11.51 -2.44
N ARG A 67 -6.21 -11.85 -2.46
CA ARG A 67 -6.89 -12.29 -3.70
C ARG A 67 -6.96 -11.18 -4.74
N PHE A 68 -7.23 -9.94 -4.29
CA PHE A 68 -7.22 -8.78 -5.19
C PHE A 68 -5.85 -8.59 -5.84
N LEU A 69 -4.78 -8.73 -5.07
CA LEU A 69 -3.42 -8.58 -5.59
C LEU A 69 -3.09 -9.65 -6.62
N ASP A 70 -3.51 -10.89 -6.40
CA ASP A 70 -3.31 -11.97 -7.37
C ASP A 70 -4.00 -11.64 -8.70
N SER A 71 -5.24 -11.19 -8.64
CA SER A 71 -6.01 -10.80 -9.82
C SER A 71 -5.37 -9.61 -10.54
N TYR A 72 -4.91 -8.60 -9.79
CA TYR A 72 -4.23 -7.44 -10.35
C TYR A 72 -2.99 -7.85 -11.13
N ARG A 73 -2.18 -8.74 -10.57
CA ARG A 73 -0.94 -9.18 -11.21
C ARG A 73 -1.19 -10.02 -12.46
N GLU A 74 -2.26 -10.79 -12.48
CA GLU A 74 -2.67 -11.51 -13.69
C GLU A 74 -3.05 -10.53 -14.82
N GLN A 75 -3.72 -9.44 -14.47
CA GLN A 75 -4.16 -8.43 -15.45
C GLN A 75 -3.04 -7.50 -15.88
N HIS A 76 -2.04 -7.30 -15.02
CA HIS A 76 -0.95 -6.35 -15.24
C HIS A 76 0.41 -6.98 -14.96
N PRO A 77 0.79 -8.04 -15.75
CA PRO A 77 2.03 -8.75 -15.46
C PRO A 77 3.29 -7.92 -15.66
N ASP A 78 3.20 -6.83 -16.43
CA ASP A 78 4.34 -5.95 -16.73
C ASP A 78 4.51 -4.81 -15.74
N ALA A 79 3.58 -4.66 -14.79
CA ALA A 79 3.66 -3.55 -13.83
C ALA A 79 4.78 -3.80 -12.82
N VAL A 80 5.70 -2.85 -12.69
CA VAL A 80 6.77 -2.89 -11.69
C VAL A 80 6.74 -1.60 -10.89
N PHE A 81 6.48 -1.71 -9.60
CA PHE A 81 6.41 -0.59 -8.67
C PHE A 81 7.76 -0.39 -7.99
N SER A 82 8.12 0.87 -7.76
CA SER A 82 9.33 1.22 -7.01
C SER A 82 9.04 2.37 -6.05
N GLU A 83 9.65 2.31 -4.87
CA GLU A 83 9.49 3.34 -3.87
C GLU A 83 10.33 4.56 -4.21
N VAL A 84 9.72 5.75 -4.10
CA VAL A 84 10.45 7.02 -4.19
C VAL A 84 10.84 7.47 -2.78
N THR A 85 9.86 7.57 -1.88
CA THR A 85 10.10 7.90 -0.48
C THR A 85 8.93 7.48 0.37
N ARG A 86 9.15 7.29 1.66
CA ARG A 86 8.08 7.01 2.61
C ARG A 86 8.35 7.69 3.94
N ALA A 87 7.29 7.89 4.71
CA ALA A 87 7.38 8.42 6.07
C ALA A 87 6.26 7.84 6.90
N VAL A 88 6.55 7.62 8.17
CA VAL A 88 5.58 7.13 9.16
C VAL A 88 5.62 8.06 10.36
N ASP A 89 4.44 8.43 10.87
CA ASP A 89 4.28 9.24 12.07
C ASP A 89 3.14 8.64 12.92
N GLY A 90 3.50 7.79 13.88
CA GLY A 90 2.52 7.14 14.73
C GLY A 90 1.59 6.24 13.93
N ALA A 91 0.30 6.57 13.96
CA ALA A 91 -0.75 5.78 13.29
C ALA A 91 -0.92 6.13 11.81
N HIS A 92 -0.10 7.04 11.26
CA HIS A 92 -0.25 7.54 9.89
C HIS A 92 1.03 7.40 9.10
N GLY A 93 0.91 7.14 7.80
CA GLY A 93 2.06 7.06 6.93
C GLY A 93 1.73 7.47 5.51
N ARG A 94 2.78 7.64 4.71
CA ARG A 94 2.67 7.93 3.28
C ARG A 94 3.78 7.26 2.51
N MET A 95 3.53 7.01 1.23
CA MET A 95 4.54 6.54 0.31
C MET A 95 4.32 7.18 -1.05
N LEU A 96 5.39 7.72 -1.62
CA LEU A 96 5.43 8.10 -3.03
C LEU A 96 6.07 6.95 -3.79
N TRP A 97 5.41 6.51 -4.87
CA TRP A 97 5.89 5.38 -5.66
C TRP A 97 5.79 5.69 -7.15
N ASN A 98 6.60 4.99 -7.93
CA ASN A 98 6.50 4.98 -9.38
C ASN A 98 6.09 3.58 -9.83
N VAL A 99 5.43 3.50 -10.97
CA VAL A 99 5.13 2.24 -11.64
C VAL A 99 5.60 2.32 -13.09
N GLN A 100 6.19 1.24 -13.57
CA GLN A 100 6.64 1.09 -14.94
C GLN A 100 5.80 0.02 -15.62
N PHE A 101 5.18 0.37 -16.76
CA PHE A 101 4.48 -0.57 -17.63
C PHE A 101 5.19 -0.55 -18.98
N GLY A 102 6.15 -1.44 -19.21
CA GLY A 102 6.94 -1.39 -20.43
C GLY A 102 7.65 -0.04 -20.58
N LYS A 103 7.26 0.77 -21.54
CA LYS A 103 7.87 2.09 -21.82
C LYS A 103 7.14 3.25 -21.15
N VAL A 104 5.99 2.99 -20.52
CA VAL A 104 5.19 4.03 -19.86
C VAL A 104 5.47 3.99 -18.37
N ALA A 105 5.65 5.17 -17.77
CA ALA A 105 5.84 5.30 -16.33
C ALA A 105 4.86 6.31 -15.77
N ALA A 106 4.39 6.03 -14.54
CA ALA A 106 3.49 6.93 -13.81
C ALA A 106 3.89 6.94 -12.35
N GLY A 107 3.55 7.99 -11.64
CA GLY A 107 3.77 8.09 -10.21
C GLY A 107 2.48 8.10 -9.44
N GLY A 108 2.54 7.67 -8.19
CA GLY A 108 1.39 7.67 -7.31
C GLY A 108 1.74 8.04 -5.89
N ILE A 109 0.70 8.16 -5.09
CA ILE A 109 0.79 8.49 -3.68
C ILE A 109 -0.18 7.58 -2.94
N ASP A 110 0.33 6.91 -1.91
CA ASP A 110 -0.50 6.15 -0.98
C ASP A 110 -0.43 6.82 0.39
N VAL A 111 -1.57 6.91 1.05
CA VAL A 111 -1.69 7.38 2.42
C VAL A 111 -2.23 6.22 3.25
N PHE A 112 -1.65 6.01 4.44
CA PHE A 112 -1.91 4.83 5.26
C PHE A 112 -2.36 5.22 6.65
N ASP A 113 -3.32 4.47 7.19
CA ASP A 113 -3.62 4.42 8.61
C ASP A 113 -3.23 3.04 9.14
N PHE A 114 -2.67 3.01 10.34
CA PHE A 114 -2.19 1.79 10.99
C PHE A 114 -2.98 1.48 12.26
N THR A 115 -3.02 0.20 12.62
CA THR A 115 -3.49 -0.22 13.95
C THR A 115 -2.41 0.11 15.00
N GLU A 116 -2.75 -0.04 16.28
CA GLU A 116 -1.78 0.13 17.37
C GLU A 116 -0.56 -0.76 17.21
N GLY A 117 -0.74 -1.98 16.66
CA GLY A 117 0.35 -2.92 16.45
C GLY A 117 1.14 -2.65 15.17
N GLY A 118 0.77 -1.63 14.39
CA GLY A 118 1.51 -1.29 13.16
C GLY A 118 1.04 -2.06 11.92
N LEU A 119 -0.09 -2.75 11.99
CA LEU A 119 -0.68 -3.35 10.80
C LEU A 119 -1.35 -2.26 9.96
N ILE A 120 -1.32 -2.40 8.64
CA ILE A 120 -1.99 -1.45 7.74
C ILE A 120 -3.49 -1.71 7.81
N ARG A 121 -4.25 -0.69 8.18
CA ARG A 121 -5.69 -0.79 8.33
C ARG A 121 -6.45 -0.18 7.18
N GLU A 122 -6.02 0.97 6.70
CA GLU A 122 -6.72 1.68 5.63
C GLU A 122 -5.73 2.41 4.75
N VAL A 123 -5.97 2.38 3.44
CA VAL A 123 -5.11 2.99 2.44
C VAL A 123 -5.95 3.80 1.47
N TRP A 124 -5.47 5.00 1.15
CA TRP A 124 -5.99 5.81 0.03
C TRP A 124 -4.88 5.91 -0.99
N SER A 125 -5.20 5.58 -2.24
CA SER A 125 -4.23 5.47 -3.30
C SER A 125 -4.69 6.25 -4.53
N VAL A 126 -3.78 7.03 -5.10
CA VAL A 126 -4.05 7.76 -6.32
C VAL A 126 -2.81 7.71 -7.22
N ALA A 127 -3.04 7.51 -8.52
CA ALA A 127 -1.99 7.54 -9.53
C ALA A 127 -2.15 8.78 -10.40
N GLY A 128 -1.03 9.44 -10.67
CA GLY A 128 -0.97 10.51 -11.65
C GLY A 128 -0.57 9.99 -13.01
N THR A 129 -0.28 10.91 -13.93
CA THR A 129 0.06 10.57 -15.32
C THR A 129 1.56 10.70 -15.60
N ARG A 130 2.36 11.08 -14.59
CA ARG A 130 3.80 11.25 -14.70
C ARG A 130 4.48 10.55 -13.55
N ALA A 131 5.68 10.03 -13.80
CA ALA A 131 6.51 9.50 -12.72
C ALA A 131 7.08 10.66 -11.88
N HIS A 132 7.30 10.36 -10.59
CA HIS A 132 8.08 11.27 -9.74
C HIS A 132 9.53 11.31 -10.23
N LEU A 133 10.14 12.46 -10.16
CA LEU A 133 11.58 12.59 -10.42
C LEU A 133 12.34 11.97 -9.23
N THR A 134 13.33 11.21 -9.55
CA THR A 134 14.14 10.52 -8.54
C THR A 134 15.62 10.84 -8.65
#